data_49c56a944bbd600f718d78a184476935
#
_entry.id   49c56a944bbd600f718d78a184476935
#
_cell.length_a   1.000
_cell.length_b   1.000
_cell.length_c   1.000
_cell.angle_alpha   90.00
_cell.angle_beta   90.00
_cell.angle_gamma   90.00
#
_symmetry.space_group_name_H-M   'P 1'
#
loop_
_entity.id
_entity.type
_entity.pdbx_description
1 polymer ?
#
loop_
_entity_poly.entity_id
_entity_poly.type
_entity_poly.pdbx_seq_one_letter_code
_entity_poly.pdbx_strand_id
1 'polypeptide(L)'
;ALAAAEALGLMPRAGAALAAAGASARRLFEAADTPPPVVDPVAPVAMPRGYAIRVEGVRFAWAADAPAVFDGLDLDVPEGARIALLGPSGVGKSTLAALLLKLVAPGAGRITLGGVDIAAMRADDLRARVACLTQDARLFDDSIEANLRLARPDARFYQASSSEM
;
A
#
# COMPACT_ATOMS: atom_id res chain seq x y z
N ALA A 1 -22.72 -55.07 -13.11
CA ALA A 1 -21.31 -55.06 -12.76
C ALA A 1 -20.55 -53.91 -13.44
N LEU A 2 -20.78 -53.61 -14.72
CA LEU A 2 -20.07 -52.55 -15.47
C LEU A 2 -20.36 -51.17 -14.91
N ALA A 3 -21.59 -50.79 -14.64
CA ALA A 3 -22.01 -49.51 -14.11
C ALA A 3 -21.40 -49.19 -12.71
N ALA A 4 -21.18 -50.22 -11.90
CA ALA A 4 -20.53 -50.03 -10.59
C ALA A 4 -19.03 -49.79 -10.73
N ALA A 5 -18.37 -50.34 -11.72
CA ALA A 5 -16.96 -50.11 -12.00
C ALA A 5 -16.72 -48.69 -12.54
N GLU A 6 -17.62 -48.19 -13.39
CA GLU A 6 -17.55 -46.79 -13.87
C GLU A 6 -17.75 -45.77 -12.74
N ALA A 7 -18.70 -46.00 -11.82
CA ALA A 7 -18.91 -45.14 -10.67
C ALA A 7 -17.69 -45.11 -9.73
N LEU A 8 -17.05 -46.25 -9.50
CA LEU A 8 -15.84 -46.35 -8.70
C LEU A 8 -14.63 -45.65 -9.33
N GLY A 9 -14.58 -45.65 -10.68
CA GLY A 9 -13.51 -44.97 -11.43
C GLY A 9 -13.52 -43.44 -11.30
N LEU A 10 -14.66 -42.83 -10.94
CA LEU A 10 -14.79 -41.36 -10.72
C LEU A 10 -14.44 -40.94 -9.31
N MET A 11 -14.43 -41.84 -8.32
CA MET A 11 -14.15 -41.50 -6.92
C MET A 11 -12.80 -40.86 -6.68
N PRO A 12 -11.66 -41.31 -7.29
CA PRO A 12 -10.38 -40.66 -7.10
C PRO A 12 -10.37 -39.23 -7.62
N ARG A 13 -11.05 -38.98 -8.73
CA ARG A 13 -11.19 -37.62 -9.29
C ARG A 13 -12.00 -36.69 -8.41
N ALA A 14 -13.11 -37.18 -7.86
CA ALA A 14 -13.91 -36.41 -6.91
C ALA A 14 -13.14 -36.11 -5.63
N GLY A 15 -12.39 -37.09 -5.09
CA GLY A 15 -11.51 -36.89 -3.94
C GLY A 15 -10.42 -35.85 -4.19
N ALA A 16 -9.77 -35.93 -5.35
CA ALA A 16 -8.74 -34.93 -5.73
C ALA A 16 -9.34 -33.51 -5.90
N ALA A 17 -10.52 -33.40 -6.52
CA ALA A 17 -11.21 -32.12 -6.67
C ALA A 17 -11.61 -31.52 -5.29
N LEU A 18 -12.11 -32.36 -4.38
CA LEU A 18 -12.47 -31.93 -3.02
C LEU A 18 -11.24 -31.49 -2.23
N ALA A 19 -10.13 -32.22 -2.33
CA ALA A 19 -8.86 -31.85 -1.70
C ALA A 19 -8.31 -30.50 -2.26
N ALA A 20 -8.37 -30.30 -3.58
CA ALA A 20 -7.96 -29.05 -4.22
C ALA A 20 -8.86 -27.87 -3.80
N ALA A 21 -10.17 -28.09 -3.74
CA ALA A 21 -11.13 -27.08 -3.27
C ALA A 21 -10.87 -26.71 -1.80
N GLY A 22 -10.62 -27.71 -0.93
CA GLY A 22 -10.29 -27.50 0.47
C GLY A 22 -8.98 -26.72 0.65
N ALA A 23 -7.94 -27.03 -0.14
CA ALA A 23 -6.68 -26.29 -0.12
C ALA A 23 -6.84 -24.83 -0.60
N SER A 24 -7.69 -24.60 -1.61
CA SER A 24 -8.00 -23.25 -2.10
C SER A 24 -8.80 -22.45 -1.08
N ALA A 25 -9.82 -23.07 -0.47
CA ALA A 25 -10.60 -22.44 0.59
C ALA A 25 -9.72 -22.05 1.79
N ARG A 26 -8.82 -22.94 2.22
CA ARG A 26 -7.90 -22.64 3.32
C ARG A 26 -7.06 -21.42 3.02
N ARG A 27 -6.45 -21.31 1.82
CA ARG A 27 -5.66 -20.13 1.40
C ARG A 27 -6.48 -18.85 1.40
N LEU A 28 -7.75 -18.91 1.03
CA LEU A 28 -8.65 -17.76 1.08
C LEU A 28 -8.95 -17.33 2.51
N PHE A 29 -9.20 -18.29 3.42
CA PHE A 29 -9.40 -17.98 4.83
C PHE A 29 -8.11 -17.46 5.48
N GLU A 30 -6.96 -18.06 5.22
CA GLU A 30 -5.68 -17.56 5.70
C GLU A 30 -5.42 -16.11 5.26
N ALA A 31 -5.74 -15.77 4.00
CA ALA A 31 -5.63 -14.40 3.50
C ALA A 31 -6.65 -13.45 4.16
N ALA A 32 -7.89 -13.92 4.36
CA ALA A 32 -8.96 -13.12 4.98
C ALA A 32 -8.70 -12.88 6.48
N ASP A 33 -8.13 -13.87 7.18
CA ASP A 33 -7.85 -13.82 8.62
C ASP A 33 -6.50 -13.12 8.93
N THR A 34 -5.69 -12.84 7.90
CA THR A 34 -4.40 -12.14 8.09
C THR A 34 -4.66 -10.72 8.60
N PRO A 35 -4.18 -10.34 9.79
CA PRO A 35 -4.39 -9.01 10.31
C PRO A 35 -3.71 -7.96 9.40
N PRO A 36 -4.30 -6.78 9.26
CA PRO A 36 -3.69 -5.72 8.46
C PRO A 36 -2.32 -5.34 9.05
N PRO A 37 -1.31 -5.06 8.21
CA PRO A 37 0.05 -4.74 8.65
C PRO A 37 0.11 -3.45 9.48
N VAL A 38 -0.91 -2.61 9.38
CA VAL A 38 -1.04 -1.37 10.16
C VAL A 38 -2.48 -1.25 10.64
N VAL A 39 -2.63 -1.01 11.94
CA VAL A 39 -3.92 -0.77 12.58
C VAL A 39 -4.06 0.72 12.88
N ASP A 40 -5.23 1.28 12.59
CA ASP A 40 -5.50 2.67 12.93
C ASP A 40 -5.64 2.85 14.45
N PRO A 41 -5.21 4.00 15.00
CA PRO A 41 -5.35 4.28 16.41
C PRO A 41 -6.83 4.39 16.81
N VAL A 42 -7.15 3.97 18.04
CA VAL A 42 -8.50 4.04 18.60
C VAL A 42 -8.98 5.49 18.71
N ALA A 43 -8.06 6.41 19.01
CA ALA A 43 -8.31 7.84 19.10
C ALA A 43 -7.35 8.59 18.16
N PRO A 44 -7.71 8.69 16.86
CA PRO A 44 -6.84 9.34 15.90
C PRO A 44 -6.73 10.85 16.17
N VAL A 45 -5.55 11.38 15.92
CA VAL A 45 -5.32 12.83 15.99
C VAL A 45 -5.77 13.50 14.69
N ALA A 46 -6.14 14.77 14.80
CA ALA A 46 -6.51 15.57 13.65
C ALA A 46 -5.30 15.77 12.72
N MET A 47 -5.59 15.85 11.41
CA MET A 47 -4.56 16.11 10.41
C MET A 47 -3.89 17.47 10.63
N PRO A 48 -2.55 17.53 10.52
CA PRO A 48 -1.81 18.78 10.63
C PRO A 48 -2.12 19.73 9.47
N ARG A 49 -1.83 21.00 9.66
CA ARG A 49 -1.96 22.00 8.60
C ARG A 49 -0.76 22.03 7.65
N GLY A 50 0.45 21.68 8.17
CA GLY A 50 1.69 21.69 7.42
C GLY A 50 1.96 20.36 6.71
N TYR A 51 2.89 20.37 5.74
CA TYR A 51 3.26 19.23 4.91
C TYR A 51 4.73 18.84 5.03
N ALA A 52 5.50 19.45 5.94
CA ALA A 52 6.87 19.01 6.20
C ALA A 52 6.88 17.55 6.65
N ILE A 53 7.77 16.73 6.07
CA ILE A 53 7.93 15.32 6.44
C ILE A 53 9.25 15.18 7.18
N ARG A 54 9.24 14.48 8.31
CA ARG A 54 10.45 14.10 9.00
C ARG A 54 10.43 12.63 9.34
N VAL A 55 11.53 11.95 9.01
CA VAL A 55 11.80 10.55 9.32
C VAL A 55 12.93 10.55 10.32
N GLU A 56 12.76 9.92 11.47
CA GLU A 56 13.72 9.97 12.58
C GLU A 56 14.04 8.56 13.06
N GLY A 57 15.27 8.12 12.86
CA GLY A 57 15.81 6.86 13.35
C GLY A 57 15.05 5.62 12.87
N VAL A 58 14.42 5.67 11.68
CA VAL A 58 13.53 4.61 11.21
C VAL A 58 14.31 3.34 10.92
N ARG A 59 13.84 2.24 11.52
CA ARG A 59 14.27 0.86 11.22
C ARG A 59 13.12 0.10 10.60
N PHE A 60 13.40 -0.65 9.54
CA PHE A 60 12.41 -1.46 8.87
C PHE A 60 13.02 -2.69 8.21
N ALA A 61 12.36 -3.83 8.38
CA ALA A 61 12.57 -5.08 7.64
C ALA A 61 11.22 -5.65 7.22
N TRP A 62 11.16 -6.35 6.09
CA TRP A 62 9.92 -6.96 5.59
C TRP A 62 9.49 -8.21 6.36
N ALA A 63 10.42 -8.88 7.05
CA ALA A 63 10.16 -9.98 7.95
C ALA A 63 11.18 -9.93 9.11
N ALA A 64 10.84 -10.58 10.22
CA ALA A 64 11.68 -10.55 11.41
C ALA A 64 13.08 -11.13 11.21
N ASP A 65 13.22 -12.09 10.31
CA ASP A 65 14.46 -12.77 9.91
C ASP A 65 15.09 -12.20 8.64
N ALA A 66 14.45 -11.19 8.01
CA ALA A 66 14.98 -10.56 6.82
C ALA A 66 16.00 -9.45 7.15
N PRO A 67 16.97 -9.20 6.25
CA PRO A 67 17.86 -8.05 6.40
C PRO A 67 17.08 -6.73 6.51
N ALA A 68 17.55 -5.85 7.37
CA ALA A 68 16.96 -4.54 7.50
C ALA A 68 17.10 -3.76 6.17
N VAL A 69 15.99 -3.20 5.70
CA VAL A 69 15.98 -2.26 4.57
C VAL A 69 16.46 -0.89 5.04
N PHE A 70 16.05 -0.50 6.23
CA PHE A 70 16.52 0.69 6.93
C PHE A 70 16.98 0.33 8.33
N ASP A 71 18.11 0.89 8.74
CA ASP A 71 18.67 0.74 10.07
C ASP A 71 19.11 2.12 10.60
N GLY A 72 18.12 2.90 11.05
CA GLY A 72 18.34 4.26 11.54
C GLY A 72 18.29 5.32 10.44
N LEU A 73 17.28 5.22 9.53
CA LEU A 73 17.08 6.23 8.48
C LEU A 73 16.60 7.55 9.08
N ASP A 74 17.32 8.62 8.76
CA ASP A 74 16.92 9.99 9.02
C ASP A 74 16.73 10.74 7.70
N LEU A 75 15.61 11.48 7.59
CA LEU A 75 15.30 12.31 6.41
C LEU A 75 14.44 13.50 6.87
N ASP A 76 14.83 14.69 6.44
CA ASP A 76 14.04 15.91 6.63
C ASP A 76 13.64 16.49 5.29
N VAL A 77 12.32 16.63 5.08
CA VAL A 77 11.71 17.19 3.87
C VAL A 77 10.93 18.43 4.29
N PRO A 78 11.50 19.61 4.17
CA PRO A 78 10.79 20.85 4.45
C PRO A 78 9.55 21.00 3.57
N GLU A 79 8.56 21.73 4.06
CA GLU A 79 7.36 22.04 3.30
C GLU A 79 7.69 22.71 1.97
N GLY A 80 7.07 22.24 0.87
CA GLY A 80 7.31 22.73 -0.49
C GLY A 80 8.62 22.26 -1.13
N ALA A 81 9.47 21.54 -0.41
CA ALA A 81 10.72 21.00 -0.97
C ALA A 81 10.45 19.92 -2.03
N ARG A 82 11.34 19.83 -3.01
CA ARG A 82 11.40 18.76 -4.00
C ARG A 82 12.68 17.97 -3.77
N ILE A 83 12.53 16.68 -3.49
CA ILE A 83 13.65 15.78 -3.20
C ILE A 83 13.70 14.67 -4.23
N ALA A 84 14.89 14.35 -4.72
CA ALA A 84 15.16 13.18 -5.54
C ALA A 84 15.87 12.11 -4.71
N LEU A 85 15.29 10.92 -4.65
CA LEU A 85 15.90 9.75 -4.03
C LEU A 85 16.65 8.95 -5.09
N LEU A 86 17.97 8.96 -5.03
CA LEU A 86 18.84 8.24 -5.96
C LEU A 86 19.41 7.00 -5.29
N GLY A 87 19.58 5.94 -6.06
CA GLY A 87 20.18 4.70 -5.59
C GLY A 87 19.82 3.49 -6.45
N PRO A 88 20.56 2.39 -6.31
CA PRO A 88 20.32 1.17 -7.07
C PRO A 88 18.94 0.57 -6.81
N SER A 89 18.53 -0.38 -7.67
CA SER A 89 17.31 -1.14 -7.43
C SER A 89 17.43 -1.92 -6.12
N GLY A 90 16.34 -2.00 -5.35
CA GLY A 90 16.31 -2.72 -4.07
C GLY A 90 16.81 -1.94 -2.85
N VAL A 91 17.35 -0.71 -3.00
CA VAL A 91 17.87 0.08 -1.86
C VAL A 91 16.79 0.61 -0.88
N GLY A 92 15.51 0.34 -1.16
CA GLY A 92 14.42 0.72 -0.26
C GLY A 92 13.59 1.94 -0.69
N LYS A 93 13.78 2.51 -1.89
CA LYS A 93 12.99 3.68 -2.35
C LYS A 93 11.47 3.43 -2.27
N SER A 94 11.01 2.30 -2.77
CA SER A 94 9.60 1.90 -2.71
C SER A 94 9.14 1.57 -1.28
N THR A 95 10.04 1.07 -0.44
CA THR A 95 9.78 0.80 0.98
C THR A 95 9.55 2.11 1.74
N LEU A 96 10.33 3.16 1.43
CA LEU A 96 10.11 4.48 2.02
C LEU A 96 8.73 5.04 1.62
N ALA A 97 8.34 4.90 0.34
CA ALA A 97 7.01 5.29 -0.10
C ALA A 97 5.89 4.52 0.65
N ALA A 98 6.06 3.21 0.85
CA ALA A 98 5.10 2.39 1.61
C ALA A 98 4.99 2.83 3.08
N LEU A 99 6.10 3.20 3.72
CA LEU A 99 6.12 3.74 5.08
C LEU A 99 5.41 5.11 5.15
N LEU A 100 5.70 6.02 4.20
CA LEU A 100 5.09 7.35 4.14
C LEU A 100 3.57 7.29 3.90
N LEU A 101 3.09 6.28 3.15
CA LEU A 101 1.67 6.02 2.92
C LEU A 101 1.00 5.23 4.05
N LYS A 102 1.73 4.88 5.10
CA LYS A 102 1.23 4.03 6.19
C LYS A 102 0.65 2.70 5.67
N LEU A 103 1.27 2.12 4.63
CA LEU A 103 0.95 0.76 4.16
C LEU A 103 1.64 -0.29 5.02
N VAL A 104 2.79 0.07 5.61
CA VAL A 104 3.55 -0.70 6.59
C VAL A 104 3.99 0.23 7.71
N ALA A 105 4.24 -0.33 8.91
CA ALA A 105 4.73 0.42 10.06
C ALA A 105 6.24 0.22 10.22
N PRO A 106 7.00 1.25 10.67
CA PRO A 106 8.38 1.07 11.04
C PRO A 106 8.49 0.19 12.29
N GLY A 107 9.55 -0.64 12.37
CA GLY A 107 9.85 -1.44 13.55
C GLY A 107 10.41 -0.60 14.70
N ALA A 108 11.06 0.52 14.39
CA ALA A 108 11.53 1.53 15.34
C ALA A 108 11.67 2.89 14.65
N GLY A 109 11.82 3.95 15.43
CA GLY A 109 11.84 5.32 14.94
C GLY A 109 10.43 5.86 14.72
N ARG A 110 10.32 7.02 14.09
CA ARG A 110 9.02 7.65 13.79
C ARG A 110 9.06 8.44 12.50
N ILE A 111 7.87 8.65 11.93
CA ILE A 111 7.67 9.49 10.75
C ILE A 111 6.59 10.52 11.10
N THR A 112 6.88 11.78 10.84
CA THR A 112 5.92 12.86 11.09
C THR A 112 5.54 13.58 9.80
N LEU A 113 4.29 14.03 9.71
CA LEU A 113 3.76 14.94 8.70
C LEU A 113 3.29 16.21 9.41
N GLY A 114 3.82 17.38 9.02
CA GLY A 114 3.48 18.64 9.69
C GLY A 114 3.74 18.63 11.19
N GLY A 115 4.72 17.86 11.66
CA GLY A 115 5.08 17.71 13.07
C GLY A 115 4.22 16.71 13.86
N VAL A 116 3.22 16.08 13.25
CA VAL A 116 2.36 15.06 13.87
C VAL A 116 2.80 13.68 13.41
N ASP A 117 2.91 12.72 14.34
CA ASP A 117 3.27 11.33 14.02
C ASP A 117 2.17 10.69 13.16
N ILE A 118 2.56 10.13 11.99
CA ILE A 118 1.64 9.45 11.10
C ILE A 118 1.03 8.17 11.72
N ALA A 119 1.70 7.57 12.70
CA ALA A 119 1.17 6.43 13.42
C ALA A 119 -0.12 6.80 14.21
N ALA A 120 -0.21 8.03 14.69
CA ALA A 120 -1.37 8.54 15.41
C ALA A 120 -2.51 9.03 14.50
N MET A 121 -2.33 9.10 13.19
CA MET A 121 -3.34 9.52 12.22
C MET A 121 -4.14 8.31 11.70
N ARG A 122 -5.35 8.54 11.18
CA ARG A 122 -6.04 7.52 10.38
C ARG A 122 -5.33 7.36 9.03
N ALA A 123 -5.20 6.13 8.59
CA ALA A 123 -4.55 5.83 7.32
C ALA A 123 -5.26 6.49 6.12
N ASP A 124 -6.59 6.51 6.13
CA ASP A 124 -7.37 7.12 5.04
C ASP A 124 -7.20 8.64 4.99
N ASP A 125 -7.17 9.30 6.16
CA ASP A 125 -6.95 10.75 6.23
C ASP A 125 -5.54 11.12 5.75
N LEU A 126 -4.54 10.32 6.10
CA LEU A 126 -3.16 10.49 5.61
C LEU A 126 -3.09 10.33 4.08
N ARG A 127 -3.67 9.25 3.54
CA ARG A 127 -3.65 8.96 2.10
C ARG A 127 -4.49 9.96 1.28
N ALA A 128 -5.45 10.64 1.89
CA ALA A 128 -6.14 11.75 1.24
C ALA A 128 -5.22 12.98 1.03
N ARG A 129 -4.10 13.06 1.75
CA ARG A 129 -3.11 14.15 1.67
C ARG A 129 -1.83 13.76 0.96
N VAL A 130 -1.43 12.49 1.02
CA VAL A 130 -0.20 11.97 0.44
C VAL A 130 -0.54 11.08 -0.73
N ALA A 131 -0.25 11.53 -1.95
CA ALA A 131 -0.44 10.74 -3.16
C ALA A 131 0.87 10.06 -3.59
N CYS A 132 0.76 8.87 -4.17
CA CYS A 132 1.87 8.15 -4.77
C CYS A 132 1.53 7.78 -6.22
N LEU A 133 2.44 8.10 -7.15
CA LEU A 133 2.39 7.59 -8.51
C LEU A 133 3.43 6.48 -8.65
N THR A 134 2.97 5.26 -8.92
CA THR A 134 3.84 4.09 -9.11
C THR A 134 4.23 3.93 -10.57
N GLN A 135 5.30 3.17 -10.84
CA GLN A 135 5.73 2.86 -12.21
C GLN A 135 4.71 2.00 -12.97
N ASP A 136 3.91 1.22 -12.26
CA ASP A 136 2.87 0.34 -12.82
C ASP A 136 1.51 1.03 -13.00
N ALA A 137 1.48 2.37 -12.87
CA ALA A 137 0.26 3.13 -13.10
C ALA A 137 -0.24 2.89 -14.53
N ARG A 138 -1.46 2.37 -14.65
CA ARG A 138 -2.12 2.11 -15.94
C ARG A 138 -3.27 3.08 -16.12
N LEU A 139 -3.41 3.57 -17.35
CA LEU A 139 -4.60 4.31 -17.76
C LEU A 139 -5.58 3.32 -18.38
N PHE A 140 -6.85 3.49 -18.07
CA PHE A 140 -7.93 2.81 -18.76
C PHE A 140 -8.14 3.44 -20.14
N ASP A 141 -8.69 2.65 -21.08
CA ASP A 141 -9.00 3.13 -22.43
C ASP A 141 -10.23 4.05 -22.40
N ASP A 142 -9.99 5.27 -21.93
CA ASP A 142 -10.97 6.32 -21.73
C ASP A 142 -10.26 7.69 -21.73
N SER A 143 -11.03 8.77 -21.65
CA SER A 143 -10.47 10.11 -21.54
C SER A 143 -9.59 10.30 -20.30
N ILE A 144 -8.65 11.24 -20.34
CA ILE A 144 -7.83 11.60 -19.17
C ILE A 144 -8.74 12.01 -18.00
N GLU A 145 -9.79 12.77 -18.29
CA GLU A 145 -10.78 13.19 -17.29
C GLU A 145 -11.44 12.00 -16.61
N ALA A 146 -11.91 11.01 -17.36
CA ALA A 146 -12.53 9.79 -16.81
C ALA A 146 -11.55 8.99 -15.95
N ASN A 147 -10.29 8.85 -16.40
CA ASN A 147 -9.24 8.19 -15.62
C ASN A 147 -8.97 8.91 -14.28
N LEU A 148 -8.94 10.23 -14.27
CA LEU A 148 -8.72 10.99 -13.04
C LEU A 148 -9.93 10.94 -12.11
N ARG A 149 -11.16 10.90 -12.66
CA ARG A 149 -12.40 10.77 -11.88
C ARG A 149 -12.62 9.39 -11.26
N LEU A 150 -11.95 8.35 -11.74
CA LEU A 150 -11.98 7.03 -11.09
C LEU A 150 -11.54 7.10 -9.61
N ALA A 151 -10.50 7.87 -9.32
CA ALA A 151 -10.02 8.03 -7.95
C ALA A 151 -10.83 9.08 -7.16
N ARG A 152 -11.42 10.06 -7.85
CA ARG A 152 -12.16 11.18 -7.24
C ARG A 152 -13.27 11.64 -8.16
N PRO A 153 -14.48 11.07 -8.04
CA PRO A 153 -15.61 11.37 -8.93
C PRO A 153 -16.00 12.86 -9.01
N ASP A 154 -15.80 13.61 -7.93
CA ASP A 154 -16.10 15.04 -7.79
C ASP A 154 -14.90 15.96 -8.16
N ALA A 155 -13.80 15.41 -8.69
CA ALA A 155 -12.66 16.21 -9.10
C ALA A 155 -13.05 17.24 -10.18
N ARG A 156 -12.70 18.52 -9.94
CA ARG A 156 -12.84 19.60 -10.91
C ARG A 156 -11.54 19.78 -11.65
N PHE A 157 -11.61 19.84 -12.98
CA PHE A 157 -10.46 20.11 -13.84
C PHE A 157 -10.43 21.59 -14.16
N TYR A 158 -9.29 22.20 -13.95
CA TYR A 158 -9.00 23.54 -14.43
C TYR A 158 -8.33 23.41 -15.81
N GLN A 159 -9.04 23.75 -16.87
CA GLN A 159 -8.43 23.95 -18.17
C GLN A 159 -7.75 25.32 -18.14
N ALA A 160 -6.43 25.34 -18.05
CA ALA A 160 -5.69 26.55 -18.32
C ALA A 160 -5.99 26.93 -19.79
N SER A 161 -6.70 28.03 -20.01
CA SER A 161 -6.87 28.58 -21.34
C SER A 161 -5.48 28.95 -21.87
N SER A 162 -5.07 28.30 -22.94
CA SER A 162 -3.87 28.64 -23.71
C SER A 162 -4.10 29.95 -24.51
N SER A 163 -4.24 31.03 -23.81
CA SER A 163 -4.27 32.38 -24.40
C SER A 163 -3.29 33.25 -23.62
N GLU A 164 -2.01 33.00 -23.86
CA GLU A 164 -0.92 33.96 -23.71
C GLU A 164 0.35 33.30 -24.26
N MET A 165 0.52 33.38 -25.58
CA MET A 165 1.82 33.44 -26.24
C MET A 165 1.78 34.61 -27.19
#